data_18804c6c3a0a9b441c209421fd45454f
#
_entry.id   18804c6c3a0a9b441c209421fd45454f
#
_cell.length_a   1.000
_cell.length_b   1.000
_cell.length_c   1.000
_cell.angle_alpha   90.00
_cell.angle_beta   90.00
_cell.angle_gamma   90.00
#
_symmetry.space_group_name_H-M   'P 1'
#
loop_
_entity.id
_entity.type
_entity.pdbx_description
1 polymer ?
#
loop_
_entity_poly.entity_id
_entity_poly.type
_entity_poly.pdbx_seq_one_letter_code
_entity_poly.pdbx_strand_id
1 'polypeptide(L)'
;MHTVMPGEIFRKSGLCFFLVLFSFLLPVTVQGVTVDDEITRIQQAYENLQDIKGNFVQKSYIKDLKRTDTFKGQFFIKRPMMLKWCYRGENEQEVFIKNDEIIIYQKKEKQAFKGNFNRETYGQAPIALLSGFGRIREEFSASMKNGKLILKPKKAMGGIVSIELQTSGKGFPIQSFTVIDLLNNRLDMVLSDIQINTGLKESFFSPALPKGVTILEHSS
;
A
#
# COMPACT_ATOMS: atom_id res chain seq x y z
N MET A 1 39.14 -58.60 81.42
CA MET A 1 38.13 -57.83 82.15
C MET A 1 37.84 -56.60 81.39
N HIS A 2 36.65 -56.28 81.05
CA HIS A 2 36.04 -55.22 80.31
C HIS A 2 35.56 -55.59 78.90
N THR A 3 34.34 -55.76 78.89
CA THR A 3 33.34 -55.93 77.83
C THR A 3 33.20 -54.65 76.99
N VAL A 4 33.21 -54.78 75.67
CA VAL A 4 32.78 -53.67 74.79
C VAL A 4 31.60 -54.19 73.91
N MET A 5 30.50 -53.52 73.99
CA MET A 5 29.32 -53.75 73.21
C MET A 5 29.41 -53.15 71.79
N PRO A 6 28.76 -53.73 70.75
CA PRO A 6 28.78 -53.22 69.40
C PRO A 6 27.70 -52.15 69.17
N GLY A 7 28.07 -51.06 68.51
CA GLY A 7 27.19 -49.97 68.10
C GLY A 7 26.39 -50.31 66.83
N GLU A 8 25.13 -49.97 66.88
CA GLU A 8 24.18 -50.11 65.77
C GLU A 8 24.45 -49.13 64.64
N ILE A 9 24.44 -49.64 63.40
CA ILE A 9 24.59 -48.87 62.18
C ILE A 9 23.19 -48.46 61.72
N PHE A 10 22.85 -47.18 61.88
CA PHE A 10 21.62 -46.57 61.35
C PHE A 10 21.76 -46.36 59.85
N ARG A 11 21.04 -47.14 59.05
CA ARG A 11 20.98 -47.05 57.60
C ARG A 11 19.87 -46.04 57.24
N LYS A 12 20.24 -44.77 56.94
CA LYS A 12 19.35 -43.76 56.37
C LYS A 12 19.10 -44.06 54.92
N SER A 13 17.91 -44.55 54.57
CA SER A 13 17.40 -44.61 53.18
C SER A 13 16.95 -43.23 52.75
N GLY A 14 17.74 -42.58 51.92
CA GLY A 14 17.37 -41.34 51.26
C GLY A 14 16.43 -41.62 50.08
N LEU A 15 15.17 -41.26 50.24
CA LEU A 15 14.17 -41.27 49.16
C LEU A 15 14.40 -40.04 48.28
N CYS A 16 15.10 -40.21 47.10
CA CYS A 16 15.21 -39.19 46.08
C CYS A 16 13.85 -39.02 45.40
N PHE A 17 13.17 -37.94 45.71
CA PHE A 17 11.95 -37.51 45.03
C PHE A 17 12.35 -36.85 43.70
N PHE A 18 12.26 -37.61 42.61
CA PHE A 18 12.51 -37.08 41.24
C PHE A 18 11.25 -36.28 40.84
N LEU A 19 11.35 -34.95 40.94
CA LEU A 19 10.29 -34.02 40.50
C LEU A 19 10.39 -33.91 38.98
N VAL A 20 9.61 -34.71 38.24
CA VAL A 20 9.47 -34.60 36.78
C VAL A 20 8.68 -33.36 36.47
N LEU A 21 9.37 -32.27 36.10
CA LEU A 21 8.77 -31.05 35.62
C LEU A 21 8.21 -31.31 34.19
N PHE A 22 6.91 -31.63 34.10
CA PHE A 22 6.20 -31.82 32.84
C PHE A 22 5.95 -30.43 32.25
N SER A 23 6.87 -29.95 31.39
CA SER A 23 6.77 -28.71 30.67
C SER A 23 5.65 -28.84 29.62
N PHE A 24 4.45 -28.33 29.93
CA PHE A 24 3.35 -28.23 28.99
C PHE A 24 3.72 -27.20 27.90
N LEU A 25 4.29 -27.65 26.79
CA LEU A 25 4.41 -26.87 25.55
C LEU A 25 2.99 -26.71 24.97
N LEU A 26 2.33 -25.61 25.33
CA LEU A 26 1.10 -25.21 24.66
C LEU A 26 1.47 -24.81 23.22
N PRO A 27 0.83 -25.40 22.20
CA PRO A 27 1.04 -24.96 20.83
C PRO A 27 0.57 -23.52 20.71
N VAL A 28 1.50 -22.60 20.44
CA VAL A 28 1.18 -21.22 20.02
C VAL A 28 0.59 -21.32 18.62
N THR A 29 -0.71 -21.29 18.49
CA THR A 29 -1.37 -21.16 17.20
C THR A 29 -1.10 -19.76 16.68
N VAL A 30 -0.15 -19.62 15.75
CA VAL A 30 0.01 -18.40 14.97
C VAL A 30 -1.19 -18.32 14.03
N GLN A 31 -2.21 -17.55 14.42
CA GLN A 31 -3.30 -17.20 13.52
C GLN A 31 -2.72 -16.35 12.39
N GLY A 32 -2.75 -16.88 11.17
CA GLY A 32 -2.41 -16.12 9.98
C GLY A 32 -3.39 -14.95 9.81
N VAL A 33 -2.90 -13.78 9.39
CA VAL A 33 -3.73 -12.60 9.10
C VAL A 33 -4.76 -12.97 8.04
N THR A 34 -6.05 -12.76 8.34
CA THR A 34 -7.14 -13.05 7.40
C THR A 34 -7.28 -11.94 6.35
N VAL A 35 -7.97 -12.24 5.24
CA VAL A 35 -8.33 -11.23 4.23
C VAL A 35 -9.08 -10.07 4.87
N ASP A 36 -9.99 -10.38 5.79
CA ASP A 36 -10.89 -9.42 6.43
C ASP A 36 -10.15 -8.49 7.39
N ASP A 37 -9.21 -9.04 8.17
CA ASP A 37 -8.33 -8.25 9.04
C ASP A 37 -7.50 -7.25 8.24
N GLU A 38 -6.95 -7.71 7.11
CA GLU A 38 -6.11 -6.88 6.26
C GLU A 38 -6.89 -5.74 5.60
N ILE A 39 -8.08 -6.03 5.08
CA ILE A 39 -8.98 -5.01 4.54
C ILE A 39 -9.39 -4.01 5.62
N THR A 40 -9.76 -4.50 6.82
CA THR A 40 -10.15 -3.66 7.96
C THR A 40 -9.01 -2.70 8.32
N ARG A 41 -7.78 -3.20 8.40
CA ARG A 41 -6.61 -2.40 8.71
C ARG A 41 -6.34 -1.30 7.67
N ILE A 42 -6.48 -1.63 6.37
CA ILE A 42 -6.34 -0.65 5.30
C ILE A 42 -7.43 0.42 5.41
N GLN A 43 -8.71 0.02 5.54
CA GLN A 43 -9.82 0.95 5.59
C GLN A 43 -9.74 1.89 6.79
N GLN A 44 -9.38 1.39 7.97
CA GLN A 44 -9.16 2.21 9.16
C GLN A 44 -8.05 3.26 8.98
N ALA A 45 -6.96 2.88 8.30
CA ALA A 45 -5.89 3.83 7.97
C ALA A 45 -6.40 4.95 7.07
N TYR A 46 -7.27 4.64 6.10
CA TYR A 46 -7.88 5.64 5.22
C TYR A 46 -8.96 6.48 5.90
N GLU A 47 -9.72 5.93 6.84
CA GLU A 47 -10.74 6.69 7.61
C GLU A 47 -10.11 7.85 8.39
N ASN A 48 -8.94 7.62 8.98
CA ASN A 48 -8.20 8.60 9.77
C ASN A 48 -7.29 9.50 8.92
N LEU A 49 -7.26 9.30 7.60
CA LEU A 49 -6.40 10.04 6.69
C LEU A 49 -7.03 11.38 6.29
N GLN A 50 -6.35 12.48 6.61
CA GLN A 50 -6.67 13.81 6.09
C GLN A 50 -5.84 14.13 4.85
N ASP A 51 -4.54 13.89 4.93
CA ASP A 51 -3.61 13.99 3.80
C ASP A 51 -2.49 12.94 3.90
N ILE A 52 -1.89 12.62 2.75
CA ILE A 52 -0.74 11.73 2.64
C ILE A 52 0.18 12.25 1.55
N LYS A 53 1.48 12.12 1.76
CA LYS A 53 2.52 12.40 0.77
C LYS A 53 3.63 11.37 0.87
N GLY A 54 4.38 11.22 -0.21
CA GLY A 54 5.53 10.31 -0.26
C GLY A 54 6.21 10.32 -1.60
N ASN A 55 7.18 9.44 -1.75
CA ASN A 55 7.87 9.17 -3.00
C ASN A 55 7.32 7.90 -3.65
N PHE A 56 7.48 7.78 -4.96
CA PHE A 56 7.14 6.55 -5.68
C PHE A 56 8.22 6.17 -6.70
N VAL A 57 8.28 4.88 -6.97
CA VAL A 57 8.92 4.30 -8.15
C VAL A 57 7.87 3.47 -8.88
N GLN A 58 7.63 3.78 -10.15
CA GLN A 58 6.71 3.08 -11.04
C GLN A 58 7.50 2.37 -12.12
N LYS A 59 7.21 1.08 -12.33
CA LYS A 59 7.68 0.32 -13.49
C LYS A 59 6.46 -0.13 -14.29
N SER A 60 6.41 0.26 -15.56
CA SER A 60 5.33 -0.07 -16.48
C SER A 60 5.86 -1.00 -17.57
N TYR A 61 5.49 -2.27 -17.49
CA TYR A 61 5.79 -3.26 -18.51
C TYR A 61 4.65 -3.32 -19.52
N ILE A 62 4.96 -3.03 -20.79
CA ILE A 62 4.06 -3.10 -21.94
C ILE A 62 4.34 -4.41 -22.66
N LYS A 63 3.41 -5.37 -22.54
CA LYS A 63 3.60 -6.75 -23.00
C LYS A 63 3.91 -6.86 -24.49
N ASP A 64 3.11 -6.22 -25.33
CA ASP A 64 3.24 -6.31 -26.79
C ASP A 64 4.54 -5.69 -27.31
N LEU A 65 5.05 -4.66 -26.61
CA LEU A 65 6.32 -4.03 -26.93
C LEU A 65 7.52 -4.66 -26.22
N LYS A 66 7.30 -5.61 -25.30
CA LYS A 66 8.31 -6.22 -24.41
C LYS A 66 9.21 -5.16 -23.77
N ARG A 67 8.64 -3.99 -23.45
CA ARG A 67 9.35 -2.82 -22.90
C ARG A 67 8.90 -2.52 -21.48
N THR A 68 9.88 -2.14 -20.66
CA THR A 68 9.64 -1.61 -19.32
C THR A 68 10.10 -0.17 -19.25
N ASP A 69 9.18 0.72 -18.92
CA ASP A 69 9.48 2.11 -18.62
C ASP A 69 9.50 2.31 -17.10
N THR A 70 10.46 3.08 -16.60
CA THR A 70 10.60 3.36 -15.17
C THR A 70 10.45 4.85 -14.93
N PHE A 71 9.54 5.19 -14.00
CA PHE A 71 9.26 6.56 -13.57
C PHE A 71 9.48 6.68 -12.07
N LYS A 72 9.89 7.87 -11.65
CA LYS A 72 10.07 8.21 -10.21
C LYS A 72 9.43 9.55 -9.94
N GLY A 73 9.03 9.78 -8.71
CA GLY A 73 8.45 11.05 -8.37
C GLY A 73 7.91 11.13 -6.96
N GLN A 74 7.02 12.09 -6.76
CA GLN A 74 6.35 12.35 -5.50
C GLN A 74 4.85 12.40 -5.70
N PHE A 75 4.12 11.96 -4.69
CA PHE A 75 2.67 12.04 -4.65
C PHE A 75 2.20 12.79 -3.41
N PHE A 76 1.06 13.46 -3.57
CA PHE A 76 0.38 14.20 -2.53
C PHE A 76 -1.11 14.01 -2.72
N ILE A 77 -1.81 13.60 -1.67
CA ILE A 77 -3.25 13.36 -1.68
C ILE A 77 -3.83 14.05 -0.46
N LYS A 78 -4.91 14.79 -0.62
CA LYS A 78 -5.72 15.39 0.45
C LYS A 78 -7.18 15.08 0.21
N ARG A 79 -7.86 14.66 1.25
CA ARG A 79 -9.31 14.40 1.16
C ARG A 79 -10.11 15.70 1.06
N PRO A 80 -11.29 15.68 0.41
CA PRO A 80 -11.92 14.47 -0.15
C PRO A 80 -11.37 14.03 -1.53
N MET A 81 -10.90 14.93 -2.39
CA MET A 81 -10.48 14.63 -3.76
C MET A 81 -9.51 15.71 -4.28
N MET A 82 -8.34 15.81 -3.66
CA MET A 82 -7.25 16.66 -4.12
C MET A 82 -5.99 15.84 -4.23
N LEU A 83 -5.43 15.77 -5.44
CA LEU A 83 -4.28 14.94 -5.73
C LEU A 83 -3.28 15.75 -6.56
N LYS A 84 -2.00 15.59 -6.25
CA LYS A 84 -0.89 16.07 -7.05
C LYS A 84 0.12 14.95 -7.20
N TRP A 85 0.48 14.65 -8.46
CA TRP A 85 1.43 13.61 -8.80
C TRP A 85 2.52 14.20 -9.66
N CYS A 86 3.77 14.17 -9.18
CA CYS A 86 4.91 14.82 -9.82
C CYS A 86 5.87 13.75 -10.34
N TYR A 87 5.95 13.56 -11.63
CA TYR A 87 7.00 12.77 -12.27
C TYR A 87 8.29 13.59 -12.39
N ARG A 88 9.43 12.94 -12.17
CA ARG A 88 10.76 13.55 -12.26
C ARG A 88 11.60 12.88 -13.35
N GLY A 89 12.51 13.62 -13.96
CA GLY A 89 13.43 13.15 -15.00
C GLY A 89 13.11 13.72 -16.37
N GLU A 90 13.44 12.97 -17.44
CA GLU A 90 13.32 13.47 -18.80
C GLU A 90 11.89 13.87 -19.21
N ASN A 91 10.89 13.15 -18.71
CA ASN A 91 9.47 13.41 -18.97
C ASN A 91 8.80 14.03 -17.72
N GLU A 92 9.36 15.15 -17.24
CA GLU A 92 8.85 15.81 -16.07
C GLU A 92 7.44 16.37 -16.32
N GLN A 93 6.47 15.83 -15.58
CA GLN A 93 5.10 16.29 -15.65
C GLN A 93 4.48 16.33 -14.25
N GLU A 94 3.51 17.19 -14.08
CA GLU A 94 2.68 17.27 -12.88
C GLU A 94 1.23 17.01 -13.25
N VAL A 95 0.60 16.07 -12.56
CA VAL A 95 -0.84 15.79 -12.67
C VAL A 95 -1.53 16.35 -11.44
N PHE A 96 -2.51 17.18 -11.64
CA PHE A 96 -3.38 17.73 -10.61
C PHE A 96 -4.79 17.20 -10.80
N ILE A 97 -5.40 16.72 -9.73
CA ILE A 97 -6.82 16.39 -9.71
C ILE A 97 -7.41 17.13 -8.52
N LYS A 98 -8.43 17.92 -8.78
CA LYS A 98 -9.19 18.61 -7.74
C LYS A 98 -10.66 18.52 -8.07
N ASN A 99 -11.43 17.89 -7.18
CA ASN A 99 -12.82 17.52 -7.45
C ASN A 99 -12.90 16.66 -8.74
N ASP A 100 -13.58 17.13 -9.75
CA ASP A 100 -13.77 16.44 -11.03
C ASP A 100 -12.93 17.03 -12.17
N GLU A 101 -11.96 17.90 -11.86
CA GLU A 101 -11.05 18.48 -12.84
C GLU A 101 -9.69 17.76 -12.78
N ILE A 102 -9.11 17.48 -13.96
CA ILE A 102 -7.73 17.01 -14.11
C ILE A 102 -6.95 18.01 -14.94
N ILE A 103 -5.73 18.32 -14.49
CA ILE A 103 -4.77 19.12 -15.24
C ILE A 103 -3.46 18.34 -15.29
N ILE A 104 -2.94 18.11 -16.50
CA ILE A 104 -1.65 17.46 -16.74
C ILE A 104 -0.71 18.52 -17.33
N TYR A 105 0.27 18.95 -16.56
CA TYR A 105 1.25 19.94 -16.98
C TYR A 105 2.56 19.27 -17.39
N GLN A 106 2.91 19.36 -18.66
CA GLN A 106 4.16 18.90 -19.24
C GLN A 106 5.13 20.08 -19.30
N LYS A 107 6.10 20.11 -18.39
CA LYS A 107 6.99 21.28 -18.21
C LYS A 107 7.87 21.55 -19.41
N LYS A 108 8.44 20.51 -20.01
CA LYS A 108 9.35 20.61 -21.14
C LYS A 108 8.66 21.17 -22.40
N GLU A 109 7.46 20.72 -22.66
CA GLU A 109 6.63 21.10 -23.78
C GLU A 109 5.93 22.45 -23.56
N LYS A 110 5.94 22.96 -22.33
CA LYS A 110 5.17 24.14 -21.91
C LYS A 110 3.68 24.03 -22.27
N GLN A 111 3.12 22.83 -22.08
CA GLN A 111 1.74 22.52 -22.38
C GLN A 111 1.01 22.01 -21.14
N ALA A 112 -0.26 22.38 -21.01
CA ALA A 112 -1.14 21.85 -19.99
C ALA A 112 -2.42 21.31 -20.63
N PHE A 113 -2.75 20.06 -20.33
CA PHE A 113 -4.01 19.44 -20.74
C PHE A 113 -5.01 19.59 -19.60
N LYS A 114 -6.16 20.16 -19.88
CA LYS A 114 -7.24 20.33 -18.91
C LYS A 114 -8.47 19.54 -19.36
N GLY A 115 -9.10 18.83 -18.44
CA GLY A 115 -10.30 18.05 -18.72
C GLY A 115 -11.05 17.64 -17.47
N ASN A 116 -12.09 16.84 -17.63
CA ASN A 116 -12.85 16.26 -16.54
C ASN A 116 -12.18 14.96 -16.06
N PHE A 117 -12.01 14.82 -14.76
CA PHE A 117 -11.54 13.58 -14.16
C PHE A 117 -12.69 12.59 -14.04
N ASN A 118 -12.59 11.48 -14.74
CA ASN A 118 -13.54 10.37 -14.66
C ASN A 118 -12.80 9.11 -14.18
N ARG A 119 -13.26 8.51 -13.08
CA ARG A 119 -12.65 7.28 -12.54
C ARG A 119 -12.77 6.08 -13.47
N GLU A 120 -13.79 6.02 -14.29
CA GLU A 120 -13.94 4.93 -15.29
C GLU A 120 -12.84 5.01 -16.34
N THR A 121 -12.47 6.23 -16.76
CA THR A 121 -11.41 6.48 -17.75
C THR A 121 -10.02 6.44 -17.13
N TYR A 122 -9.85 7.11 -15.98
CA TYR A 122 -8.54 7.28 -15.33
C TYR A 122 -8.34 6.34 -14.12
N GLY A 123 -9.26 5.41 -13.87
CA GLY A 123 -9.25 4.54 -12.69
C GLY A 123 -8.00 3.66 -12.55
N GLN A 124 -7.34 3.36 -13.68
CA GLN A 124 -6.07 2.64 -13.71
C GLN A 124 -4.85 3.52 -13.38
N ALA A 125 -5.01 4.86 -13.32
CA ALA A 125 -3.91 5.72 -12.93
C ALA A 125 -3.51 5.43 -11.48
N PRO A 126 -2.21 5.30 -11.18
CA PRO A 126 -1.74 4.95 -9.82
C PRO A 126 -2.30 5.84 -8.73
N ILE A 127 -2.46 7.13 -9.03
CA ILE A 127 -3.01 8.11 -8.09
C ILE A 127 -4.49 7.86 -7.78
N ALA A 128 -5.29 7.49 -8.78
CA ALA A 128 -6.69 7.16 -8.58
C ALA A 128 -6.87 5.89 -7.76
N LEU A 129 -6.04 4.88 -8.01
CA LEU A 129 -6.02 3.63 -7.24
C LEU A 129 -5.63 3.88 -5.79
N LEU A 130 -4.52 4.61 -5.56
CA LEU A 130 -4.07 4.92 -4.20
C LEU A 130 -5.12 5.70 -3.41
N SER A 131 -5.90 6.59 -4.04
CA SER A 131 -7.01 7.29 -3.38
C SER A 131 -8.24 6.41 -3.12
N GLY A 132 -8.39 5.31 -3.84
CA GLY A 132 -9.55 4.41 -3.79
C GLY A 132 -9.45 3.25 -2.81
N PHE A 133 -8.27 2.91 -2.31
CA PHE A 133 -8.09 1.74 -1.44
C PHE A 133 -8.83 1.83 -0.09
N GLY A 134 -9.32 3.00 0.30
CA GLY A 134 -10.22 3.12 1.46
C GLY A 134 -11.59 2.46 1.27
N ARG A 135 -11.98 2.04 0.05
CA ARG A 135 -13.28 1.44 -0.27
C ARG A 135 -13.16 0.03 -0.86
N ILE A 136 -12.19 -0.75 -0.35
CA ILE A 136 -11.91 -2.10 -0.90
C ILE A 136 -13.16 -2.98 -0.85
N ARG A 137 -13.91 -3.01 0.26
CA ARG A 137 -15.09 -3.88 0.38
C ARG A 137 -16.19 -3.54 -0.62
N GLU A 138 -16.32 -2.29 -0.98
CA GLU A 138 -17.34 -1.82 -1.92
C GLU A 138 -16.97 -2.11 -3.36
N GLU A 139 -15.72 -1.84 -3.72
CA GLU A 139 -15.27 -1.80 -5.11
C GLU A 139 -14.63 -3.11 -5.59
N PHE A 140 -14.14 -3.96 -4.66
CA PHE A 140 -13.35 -5.13 -5.02
C PHE A 140 -13.85 -6.42 -4.36
N SER A 141 -13.68 -7.54 -5.05
CA SER A 141 -13.57 -8.87 -4.45
C SER A 141 -12.13 -9.08 -4.03
N ALA A 142 -11.91 -9.63 -2.84
CA ALA A 142 -10.57 -9.77 -2.26
C ALA A 142 -10.25 -11.22 -1.90
N SER A 143 -8.96 -11.60 -2.04
CA SER A 143 -8.43 -12.88 -1.61
C SER A 143 -6.96 -12.72 -1.20
N MET A 144 -6.43 -13.70 -0.44
CA MET A 144 -4.98 -13.73 -0.14
C MET A 144 -4.29 -14.75 -1.05
N LYS A 145 -3.12 -14.38 -1.59
CA LYS A 145 -2.25 -15.27 -2.35
C LYS A 145 -0.79 -14.91 -2.08
N ASN A 146 0.00 -15.87 -1.62
CA ASN A 146 1.42 -15.70 -1.33
C ASN A 146 1.72 -14.47 -0.43
N GLY A 147 0.91 -14.26 0.62
CA GLY A 147 1.07 -13.15 1.55
C GLY A 147 0.69 -11.76 1.01
N LYS A 148 0.10 -11.69 -0.20
CA LYS A 148 -0.41 -10.46 -0.82
C LYS A 148 -1.92 -10.47 -0.86
N LEU A 149 -2.52 -9.30 -0.71
CA LEU A 149 -3.94 -9.09 -0.90
C LEU A 149 -4.21 -8.89 -2.40
N ILE A 150 -5.00 -9.78 -2.99
CA ILE A 150 -5.40 -9.73 -4.40
C ILE A 150 -6.79 -9.14 -4.50
N LEU A 151 -6.92 -8.05 -5.22
CA LEU A 151 -8.16 -7.34 -5.45
C LEU A 151 -8.59 -7.49 -6.90
N LYS A 152 -9.86 -7.85 -7.13
CA LYS A 152 -10.48 -7.85 -8.46
C LYS A 152 -11.64 -6.87 -8.46
N PRO A 153 -11.68 -5.90 -9.38
CA PRO A 153 -12.80 -4.96 -9.46
C PRO A 153 -14.14 -5.67 -9.61
N LYS A 154 -15.16 -5.24 -8.85
CA LYS A 154 -16.54 -5.74 -8.99
C LYS A 154 -17.26 -5.16 -10.20
N LYS A 155 -16.83 -3.99 -10.66
CA LYS A 155 -17.29 -3.30 -11.88
C LYS A 155 -16.09 -2.95 -12.73
N ALA A 156 -16.30 -2.73 -14.02
CA ALA A 156 -15.23 -2.31 -14.93
C ALA A 156 -14.53 -1.04 -14.40
N MET A 157 -13.19 -1.06 -14.39
CA MET A 157 -12.35 0.02 -13.86
C MET A 157 -11.13 0.18 -14.78
N GLY A 158 -11.26 0.99 -15.84
CA GLY A 158 -10.14 1.32 -16.73
C GLY A 158 -9.38 0.12 -17.31
N GLY A 159 -10.07 -1.03 -17.53
CA GLY A 159 -9.43 -2.25 -18.04
C GLY A 159 -8.62 -3.05 -17.01
N ILE A 160 -8.69 -2.73 -15.72
CA ILE A 160 -8.00 -3.49 -14.65
C ILE A 160 -8.61 -4.87 -14.50
N VAL A 161 -7.76 -5.90 -14.51
CA VAL A 161 -8.12 -7.30 -14.21
C VAL A 161 -7.89 -7.63 -12.74
N SER A 162 -6.74 -7.21 -12.21
CA SER A 162 -6.40 -7.45 -10.81
C SER A 162 -5.38 -6.45 -10.28
N ILE A 163 -5.42 -6.25 -8.96
CA ILE A 163 -4.43 -5.48 -8.21
C ILE A 163 -3.89 -6.39 -7.12
N GLU A 164 -2.56 -6.50 -7.02
CA GLU A 164 -1.88 -7.17 -5.92
C GLU A 164 -1.34 -6.11 -4.96
N LEU A 165 -1.76 -6.12 -3.70
CA LEU A 165 -1.24 -5.23 -2.66
C LEU A 165 -0.23 -5.95 -1.78
N GLN A 166 0.94 -5.35 -1.61
CA GLN A 166 1.87 -5.68 -0.55
C GLN A 166 1.67 -4.71 0.61
N THR A 167 1.35 -5.24 1.75
CA THR A 167 1.01 -4.46 2.92
C THR A 167 2.09 -4.53 3.99
N SER A 168 2.08 -3.58 4.93
CA SER A 168 2.98 -3.51 6.08
C SER A 168 2.19 -3.44 7.36
N GLY A 169 2.66 -4.11 8.40
CA GLY A 169 2.14 -3.98 9.77
C GLY A 169 2.57 -2.69 10.48
N LYS A 170 3.44 -1.87 9.88
CA LYS A 170 3.96 -0.63 10.48
C LYS A 170 3.68 0.57 9.58
N GLY A 171 3.23 1.68 10.17
CA GLY A 171 2.95 2.92 9.47
C GLY A 171 1.74 2.82 8.52
N PHE A 172 1.83 3.51 7.38
CA PHE A 172 0.78 3.42 6.35
C PHE A 172 0.74 2.01 5.75
N PRO A 173 -0.44 1.38 5.64
CA PRO A 173 -0.53 -0.06 5.38
C PRO A 173 -0.07 -0.48 3.98
N ILE A 174 -0.14 0.38 2.97
CA ILE A 174 0.22 0.04 1.59
C ILE A 174 1.65 0.45 1.31
N GLN A 175 2.52 -0.53 1.00
CA GLN A 175 3.91 -0.29 0.62
C GLN A 175 4.13 -0.36 -0.88
N SER A 176 3.46 -1.30 -1.54
CA SER A 176 3.53 -1.44 -2.99
C SER A 176 2.27 -2.08 -3.52
N PHE A 177 2.02 -1.88 -4.80
CA PHE A 177 0.97 -2.58 -5.52
C PHE A 177 1.36 -2.85 -6.96
N THR A 178 0.80 -3.93 -7.51
CA THR A 178 0.93 -4.30 -8.91
C THR A 178 -0.45 -4.29 -9.54
N VAL A 179 -0.58 -3.66 -10.70
CA VAL A 179 -1.80 -3.67 -11.52
C VAL A 179 -1.57 -4.52 -12.75
N ILE A 180 -2.53 -5.40 -13.05
CA ILE A 180 -2.57 -6.17 -14.29
C ILE A 180 -3.82 -5.73 -15.06
N ASP A 181 -3.67 -5.38 -16.33
CA ASP A 181 -4.76 -4.98 -17.21
C ASP A 181 -5.21 -6.09 -18.17
N LEU A 182 -6.25 -5.84 -18.97
CA LEU A 182 -6.82 -6.77 -19.96
C LEU A 182 -5.83 -7.18 -21.06
N LEU A 183 -4.82 -6.35 -21.34
CA LEU A 183 -3.76 -6.64 -22.30
C LEU A 183 -2.57 -7.37 -21.66
N ASN A 184 -2.70 -7.72 -20.37
CA ASN A 184 -1.63 -8.27 -19.54
C ASN A 184 -0.40 -7.33 -19.43
N ASN A 185 -0.58 -6.02 -19.60
CA ASN A 185 0.43 -5.07 -19.16
C ASN A 185 0.50 -5.10 -17.64
N ARG A 186 1.68 -4.76 -17.12
CA ARG A 186 1.94 -4.78 -15.69
C ARG A 186 2.48 -3.43 -15.25
N LEU A 187 1.88 -2.87 -14.22
CA LEU A 187 2.36 -1.67 -13.54
C LEU A 187 2.72 -2.02 -12.10
N ASP A 188 3.98 -1.93 -11.76
CA ASP A 188 4.49 -2.09 -10.39
C ASP A 188 4.73 -0.72 -9.78
N MET A 189 4.17 -0.49 -8.60
CA MET A 189 4.31 0.74 -7.81
C MET A 189 4.93 0.42 -6.46
N VAL A 190 6.01 1.10 -6.11
CA VAL A 190 6.63 1.06 -4.79
C VAL A 190 6.56 2.45 -4.18
N LEU A 191 6.09 2.54 -2.95
CA LEU A 191 5.94 3.77 -2.19
C LEU A 191 7.01 3.85 -1.10
N SER A 192 7.55 5.03 -0.86
CA SER A 192 8.53 5.28 0.21
C SER A 192 8.34 6.65 0.86
N ASP A 193 8.99 6.87 1.99
CA ASP A 193 8.97 8.13 2.74
C ASP A 193 7.56 8.67 2.99
N ILE A 194 6.64 7.76 3.28
CA ILE A 194 5.24 8.09 3.47
C ILE A 194 5.05 8.88 4.77
N GLN A 195 4.38 10.01 4.65
CA GLN A 195 3.97 10.88 5.75
C GLN A 195 2.47 11.13 5.64
N ILE A 196 1.76 10.99 6.75
CA ILE A 196 0.31 11.18 6.84
C ILE A 196 -0.02 12.37 7.74
N ASN A 197 -1.15 13.05 7.46
CA ASN A 197 -1.71 14.13 8.29
C ASN A 197 -0.72 15.28 8.55
N THR A 198 -0.03 15.69 7.48
CA THR A 198 1.01 16.75 7.54
C THR A 198 0.44 18.17 7.39
N GLY A 199 -0.87 18.30 7.22
CA GLY A 199 -1.55 19.60 7.09
C GLY A 199 -1.34 20.25 5.72
N LEU A 200 -1.36 19.46 4.62
CA LEU A 200 -1.24 20.00 3.27
C LEU A 200 -2.34 21.05 3.00
N LYS A 201 -1.93 22.22 2.52
CA LYS A 201 -2.87 23.30 2.17
C LYS A 201 -3.55 23.03 0.83
N GLU A 202 -4.81 23.43 0.67
CA GLU A 202 -5.54 23.24 -0.59
C GLU A 202 -4.91 23.97 -1.78
N SER A 203 -4.29 25.13 -1.54
CA SER A 203 -3.58 25.89 -2.57
C SER A 203 -2.44 25.11 -3.22
N PHE A 204 -1.89 24.11 -2.52
CA PHE A 204 -0.85 23.24 -3.05
C PHE A 204 -1.33 22.35 -4.21
N PHE A 205 -2.63 22.11 -4.29
CA PHE A 205 -3.26 21.27 -5.33
C PHE A 205 -3.79 22.07 -6.51
N SER A 206 -3.53 23.36 -6.57
CA SER A 206 -3.85 24.21 -7.73
C SER A 206 -2.57 24.46 -8.53
N PRO A 207 -2.56 24.20 -9.85
CA PRO A 207 -1.36 24.39 -10.66
C PRO A 207 -1.04 25.88 -10.78
N ALA A 208 0.20 26.27 -10.44
CA ALA A 208 0.75 27.56 -10.77
C ALA A 208 1.42 27.48 -12.15
N LEU A 209 0.63 27.60 -13.23
CA LEU A 209 1.16 27.51 -14.58
C LEU A 209 1.97 28.78 -14.92
N PRO A 210 3.22 28.66 -15.39
CA PRO A 210 4.02 29.81 -15.82
C PRO A 210 3.41 30.55 -17.00
N LYS A 211 3.79 31.81 -17.21
CA LYS A 211 3.42 32.56 -18.40
C LYS A 211 3.93 31.85 -19.67
N GLY A 212 3.09 31.79 -20.71
CA GLY A 212 3.44 31.16 -21.99
C GLY A 212 3.20 29.65 -22.05
N VAL A 213 2.51 29.08 -21.06
CA VAL A 213 2.00 27.69 -21.16
C VAL A 213 0.77 27.66 -22.06
N THR A 214 0.78 26.77 -23.05
CA THR A 214 -0.38 26.51 -23.91
C THR A 214 -1.35 25.58 -23.18
N ILE A 215 -2.60 26.01 -22.99
CA ILE A 215 -3.64 25.18 -22.38
C ILE A 215 -4.44 24.52 -23.49
N LEU A 216 -4.50 23.19 -23.47
CA LEU A 216 -5.30 22.37 -24.37
C LEU A 216 -6.49 21.83 -23.56
N GLU A 217 -7.70 22.23 -23.91
CA GLU A 217 -8.92 21.75 -23.25
C GLU A 217 -9.49 20.57 -24.01
N HIS A 218 -9.78 19.50 -23.29
CA HIS A 218 -10.51 18.37 -23.84
C HIS A 218 -11.99 18.55 -23.45
N SER A 219 -12.79 19.04 -24.41
CA SER A 219 -14.25 19.04 -24.30
C SER A 219 -14.73 17.62 -24.61
N SER A 220 -15.23 16.90 -23.61
CA SER A 220 -15.95 15.63 -23.79
C SER A 220 -17.41 15.91 -24.13
#